data_0b14afcc1e8d088d370c33fd91dd70e5
#
_entry.id   0b14afcc1e8d088d370c33fd91dd70e5
#
_cell.length_a   1.000
_cell.length_b   1.000
_cell.length_c   1.000
_cell.angle_alpha   90.00
_cell.angle_beta   90.00
_cell.angle_gamma   90.00
#
_symmetry.space_group_name_H-M   'P 1'
#
loop_
_entity.id
_entity.type
_entity.pdbx_description
1 polymer ?
#
loop_
_entity_poly.entity_id
_entity_poly.type
_entity_poly.pdbx_seq_one_letter_code
_entity_poly.pdbx_strand_id
1 'polypeptide(L)'
;MTKQRELIYSIIQDSCEHMTAYEIYTKAKETMPNIACGTVYRNLDLMVKANEIKLIEFGNDSNRYDKTLMPHDHYICVECGSVDDVFIGDLKKTIENNHSIKVKSYNLIVHCVCNECLNKNERKKIIWN
;
A
#
# COMPACT_ATOMS: atom_id res chain seq x y z
N MET A 1 16.21 10.55 -16.42
CA MET A 1 15.04 9.67 -16.13
C MET A 1 14.36 9.30 -17.44
N THR A 2 14.04 8.03 -17.63
CA THR A 2 13.37 7.58 -18.86
C THR A 2 11.90 8.03 -18.89
N LYS A 3 11.33 8.05 -20.08
CA LYS A 3 9.89 8.40 -20.24
C LYS A 3 8.99 7.44 -19.52
N GLN A 4 9.34 6.14 -19.51
CA GLN A 4 8.57 5.12 -18.81
C GLN A 4 8.59 5.38 -17.30
N ARG A 5 9.75 5.68 -16.73
CA ARG A 5 9.89 5.96 -15.30
C ARG A 5 9.13 7.22 -14.89
N GLU A 6 9.20 8.26 -15.71
CA GLU A 6 8.46 9.51 -15.46
C GLU A 6 6.96 9.26 -15.44
N LEU A 7 6.47 8.47 -16.40
CA LEU A 7 5.05 8.13 -16.46
C LEU A 7 4.60 7.35 -15.23
N ILE A 8 5.36 6.32 -14.85
CA ILE A 8 5.05 5.50 -13.67
C ILE A 8 5.03 6.36 -12.41
N TYR A 9 6.03 7.21 -12.25
CA TYR A 9 6.12 8.13 -11.12
C TYR A 9 4.91 9.06 -11.06
N SER A 10 4.50 9.64 -12.18
CA SER A 10 3.34 10.55 -12.22
C SER A 10 2.04 9.83 -11.90
N ILE A 11 1.88 8.58 -12.32
CA ILE A 11 0.70 7.78 -12.00
C ILE A 11 0.59 7.58 -10.49
N ILE A 12 1.69 7.25 -9.83
CA ILE A 12 1.71 7.05 -8.38
C ILE A 12 1.46 8.35 -7.64
N GLN A 13 2.09 9.46 -8.09
CA GLN A 13 1.93 10.78 -7.46
C GLN A 13 0.49 11.30 -7.57
N ASP A 14 -0.17 11.04 -8.69
CA ASP A 14 -1.52 11.53 -8.92
C ASP A 14 -2.60 10.63 -8.31
N SER A 15 -2.22 9.43 -7.88
CA SER A 15 -3.17 8.48 -7.30
C SER A 15 -3.53 8.87 -5.86
N CYS A 16 -4.81 8.73 -5.52
CA CYS A 16 -5.30 8.85 -4.15
C CYS A 16 -5.30 7.50 -3.44
N GLU A 17 -5.00 6.43 -4.15
CA GLU A 17 -5.04 5.06 -3.64
C GLU A 17 -3.65 4.43 -3.66
N HIS A 18 -3.48 3.38 -2.86
CA HIS A 18 -2.28 2.55 -2.90
C HIS A 18 -2.45 1.52 -4.02
N MET A 19 -1.71 1.70 -5.11
CA MET A 19 -1.88 0.90 -6.32
C MET A 19 -0.97 -0.32 -6.33
N THR A 20 -1.49 -1.44 -6.85
CA THR A 20 -0.68 -2.61 -7.17
C THR A 20 0.12 -2.35 -8.45
N ALA A 21 1.17 -3.15 -8.70
CA ALA A 21 1.94 -3.06 -9.93
C ALA A 21 1.06 -3.27 -11.17
N TYR A 22 0.12 -4.20 -11.09
CA TYR A 22 -0.81 -4.46 -12.21
C TYR A 22 -1.71 -3.26 -12.50
N GLU A 23 -2.23 -2.62 -11.46
CA GLU A 23 -3.05 -1.40 -11.63
C GLU A 23 -2.23 -0.28 -12.26
N ILE A 24 -0.98 -0.11 -11.81
CA ILE A 24 -0.05 0.90 -12.40
C ILE A 24 0.21 0.58 -13.86
N TYR A 25 0.47 -0.68 -14.19
CA TYR A 25 0.69 -1.14 -15.56
C TYR A 25 -0.52 -0.84 -16.44
N THR A 26 -1.72 -1.17 -15.97
CA THR A 26 -2.97 -0.92 -16.70
C THR A 26 -3.15 0.57 -16.99
N LYS A 27 -2.86 1.41 -16.00
CA LYS A 27 -2.92 2.86 -16.14
C LYS A 27 -1.88 3.37 -17.14
N ALA A 28 -0.65 2.85 -17.07
CA ALA A 28 0.46 3.26 -17.95
C ALA A 28 0.14 2.95 -19.42
N LYS A 29 -0.56 1.85 -19.69
CA LYS A 29 -0.94 1.46 -21.04
C LYS A 29 -1.88 2.46 -21.71
N GLU A 30 -2.63 3.23 -20.95
CA GLU A 30 -3.50 4.29 -21.49
C GLU A 30 -2.68 5.35 -22.21
N THR A 31 -1.47 5.65 -21.71
CA THR A 31 -0.58 6.67 -22.30
C THR A 31 0.47 6.04 -23.22
N MET A 32 1.00 4.88 -22.83
CA MET A 32 2.01 4.13 -23.60
C MET A 32 1.49 2.73 -23.91
N PRO A 33 0.69 2.55 -25.01
CA PRO A 33 0.06 1.26 -25.29
C PRO A 33 1.04 0.08 -25.47
N ASN A 34 2.28 0.37 -25.84
CA ASN A 34 3.29 -0.65 -26.08
C ASN A 34 4.20 -0.94 -24.88
N ILE A 35 3.92 -0.31 -23.72
CA ILE A 35 4.75 -0.54 -22.54
C ILE A 35 4.62 -1.99 -22.08
N ALA A 36 5.75 -2.63 -21.80
CA ALA A 36 5.77 -4.01 -21.33
C ALA A 36 5.53 -4.06 -19.82
N CYS A 37 4.82 -5.11 -19.37
CA CYS A 37 4.58 -5.34 -17.95
C CYS A 37 5.90 -5.42 -17.17
N GLY A 38 6.89 -6.15 -17.70
CA GLY A 38 8.21 -6.27 -17.08
C GLY A 38 8.93 -4.94 -16.92
N THR A 39 8.71 -4.00 -17.85
CA THR A 39 9.27 -2.65 -17.75
C THR A 39 8.70 -1.90 -16.54
N VAL A 40 7.38 -2.02 -16.31
CA VAL A 40 6.73 -1.40 -15.15
C VAL A 40 7.29 -1.97 -13.85
N TYR A 41 7.33 -3.29 -13.71
CA TYR A 41 7.85 -3.96 -12.51
C TYR A 41 9.29 -3.59 -12.22
N ARG A 42 10.13 -3.55 -13.26
CA ARG A 42 11.56 -3.20 -13.14
C ARG A 42 11.74 -1.76 -12.68
N ASN A 43 10.96 -0.84 -13.23
CA ASN A 43 11.03 0.56 -12.82
C ASN A 43 10.54 0.75 -11.38
N LEU A 44 9.47 0.06 -10.98
CA LEU A 44 8.98 0.12 -9.60
C LEU A 44 10.05 -0.36 -8.61
N ASP A 45 10.73 -1.47 -8.90
CA ASP A 45 11.81 -1.98 -8.06
C ASP A 45 12.94 -0.96 -7.92
N LEU A 46 13.35 -0.33 -9.01
CA LEU A 46 14.39 0.69 -9.00
C LEU A 46 13.98 1.91 -8.20
N MET A 47 12.71 2.33 -8.31
CA MET A 47 12.19 3.49 -7.60
C MET A 47 12.09 3.23 -6.10
N VAL A 48 11.73 2.02 -5.69
CA VAL A 48 11.73 1.61 -4.27
C VAL A 48 13.15 1.64 -3.73
N LYS A 49 14.11 1.08 -4.44
CA LYS A 49 15.53 1.07 -4.04
C LYS A 49 16.13 2.47 -3.94
N ALA A 50 15.64 3.39 -4.78
CA ALA A 50 16.08 4.79 -4.77
C ALA A 50 15.32 5.65 -3.75
N ASN A 51 14.43 5.08 -2.97
CA ASN A 51 13.57 5.78 -1.99
C ASN A 51 12.70 6.87 -2.63
N GLU A 52 12.26 6.66 -3.85
CA GLU A 52 11.34 7.56 -4.53
C GLU A 52 9.88 7.23 -4.21
N ILE A 53 9.62 5.95 -3.98
CA ILE A 53 8.30 5.42 -3.58
C ILE A 53 8.50 4.36 -2.51
N LYS A 54 7.44 4.03 -1.80
CA LYS A 54 7.45 3.01 -0.75
C LYS A 54 6.69 1.77 -1.20
N LEU A 55 7.29 0.61 -0.97
CA LEU A 55 6.63 -0.68 -1.18
C LEU A 55 5.90 -1.08 0.10
N ILE A 56 4.64 -1.46 -0.04
CA ILE A 56 3.82 -1.96 1.06
C ILE A 56 3.51 -3.42 0.79
N GLU A 57 4.00 -4.30 1.66
CA GLU A 57 3.83 -5.74 1.54
C GLU A 57 2.68 -6.21 2.42
N PHE A 58 1.72 -6.91 1.83
CA PHE A 58 0.52 -7.39 2.52
C PHE A 58 0.50 -8.92 2.69
N GLY A 59 1.67 -9.55 2.79
CA GLY A 59 1.75 -11.00 2.96
C GLY A 59 1.31 -11.74 1.70
N ASN A 60 0.16 -12.42 1.76
CA ASN A 60 -0.37 -13.20 0.64
C ASN A 60 -1.10 -12.36 -0.39
N ASP A 61 -1.44 -11.11 -0.06
CA ASP A 61 -2.07 -10.19 -1.00
C ASP A 61 -1.02 -9.53 -1.90
N SER A 62 -1.47 -8.92 -2.99
CA SER A 62 -0.59 -8.19 -3.90
C SER A 62 0.05 -7.01 -3.19
N ASN A 63 1.34 -6.81 -3.42
CA ASN A 63 2.06 -5.65 -2.90
C ASN A 63 1.50 -4.37 -3.52
N ARG A 64 1.56 -3.28 -2.77
CA ARG A 64 1.10 -1.97 -3.22
C ARG A 64 2.22 -0.95 -3.10
N TYR A 65 2.07 0.15 -3.79
CA TYR A 65 3.07 1.22 -3.85
C TYR A 65 2.46 2.53 -3.38
N ASP A 66 3.23 3.27 -2.60
CA ASP A 66 2.79 4.52 -1.99
C ASP A 66 3.78 5.64 -2.33
N LYS A 67 3.25 6.82 -2.63
CA LYS A 67 4.05 8.02 -2.88
C LYS A 67 4.62 8.63 -1.60
N THR A 68 4.03 8.29 -0.45
CA THR A 68 4.43 8.86 0.84
C THR A 68 5.59 8.08 1.41
N LEU A 69 6.73 8.75 1.60
CA LEU A 69 7.92 8.13 2.21
C LEU A 69 7.92 8.24 3.73
N MET A 70 7.04 9.05 4.31
CA MET A 70 6.93 9.20 5.76
C MET A 70 6.46 7.90 6.38
N PRO A 71 7.02 7.51 7.56
CA PRO A 71 6.57 6.31 8.24
C PRO A 71 5.10 6.46 8.64
N HIS A 72 4.26 5.61 8.12
CA HIS A 72 2.89 5.48 8.55
C HIS A 72 2.46 4.04 8.30
N ASP A 73 1.48 3.60 9.06
CA ASP A 73 1.02 2.24 9.03
C ASP A 73 -0.25 2.14 8.18
N HIS A 74 -0.64 0.95 7.81
CA HIS A 74 -1.78 0.72 6.94
C HIS A 74 -2.73 -0.29 7.55
N TYR A 75 -4.02 -0.18 7.20
CA TYR A 75 -4.96 -1.25 7.47
C TYR A 75 -5.58 -1.75 6.17
N ILE A 76 -5.93 -3.03 6.17
CA ILE A 76 -6.63 -3.65 5.06
C ILE A 76 -7.92 -4.29 5.61
N CYS A 77 -9.04 -4.01 4.96
CA CYS A 77 -10.28 -4.65 5.33
C CYS A 77 -10.32 -6.07 4.76
N VAL A 78 -10.48 -7.06 5.63
CA VAL A 78 -10.52 -8.47 5.19
C VAL A 78 -11.77 -8.82 4.41
N GLU A 79 -12.81 -8.00 4.49
CA GLU A 79 -14.07 -8.24 3.78
C GLU A 79 -14.12 -7.57 2.41
N CYS A 80 -13.80 -6.27 2.32
CA CYS A 80 -13.90 -5.54 1.06
C CYS A 80 -12.55 -5.25 0.39
N GLY A 81 -11.43 -5.51 1.07
CA GLY A 81 -10.10 -5.29 0.51
C GLY A 81 -9.63 -3.84 0.47
N SER A 82 -10.39 -2.90 1.03
CA SER A 82 -9.96 -1.50 1.05
C SER A 82 -8.71 -1.32 1.91
N VAL A 83 -7.83 -0.43 1.46
CA VAL A 83 -6.56 -0.14 2.14
C VAL A 83 -6.51 1.34 2.45
N ASP A 84 -6.13 1.69 3.67
CA ASP A 84 -5.98 3.07 4.08
C ASP A 84 -4.87 3.20 5.12
N ASP A 85 -4.50 4.42 5.44
CA ASP A 85 -3.42 4.72 6.38
C ASP A 85 -3.94 4.72 7.82
N VAL A 86 -3.06 4.25 8.73
CA VAL A 86 -3.32 4.28 10.17
C VAL A 86 -2.18 5.02 10.84
N PHE A 87 -2.49 6.01 11.67
CA PHE A 87 -1.49 6.78 12.40
C PHE A 87 -1.64 6.47 13.90
N ILE A 88 -0.73 5.65 14.42
CA ILE A 88 -0.76 5.22 15.83
C ILE A 88 0.48 5.67 16.60
N GLY A 89 1.31 6.53 16.00
CA GLY A 89 2.55 6.97 16.60
C GLY A 89 3.69 5.97 16.42
N ASP A 90 4.80 6.23 17.09
CA ASP A 90 6.01 5.42 16.94
C ASP A 90 6.01 4.26 17.94
N LEU A 91 5.95 3.04 17.44
CA LEU A 91 5.99 1.82 18.24
C LEU A 91 7.41 1.30 18.50
N LYS A 92 8.42 1.96 17.93
CA LYS A 92 9.82 1.52 18.02
C LYS A 92 10.27 1.35 19.46
N LYS A 93 10.05 2.38 20.28
CA LYS A 93 10.43 2.35 21.70
C LYS A 93 9.65 1.31 22.49
N THR A 94 8.37 1.15 22.20
CA THR A 94 7.52 0.16 22.85
C THR A 94 8.05 -1.26 22.60
N ILE A 95 8.41 -1.54 21.35
CA ILE A 95 8.94 -2.84 20.95
C ILE A 95 10.31 -3.08 21.65
N GLU A 96 11.18 -2.08 21.60
CA GLU A 96 12.52 -2.18 22.22
C GLU A 96 12.45 -2.40 23.72
N ASN A 97 11.57 -1.70 24.42
CA ASN A 97 11.43 -1.80 25.87
C ASN A 97 10.95 -3.18 26.32
N ASN A 98 10.15 -3.85 25.49
CA ASN A 98 9.57 -5.14 25.85
C ASN A 98 10.45 -6.33 25.46
N HIS A 99 11.44 -6.16 24.61
CA HIS A 99 12.16 -7.27 24.00
C HIS A 99 13.68 -7.17 24.02
N SER A 100 14.27 -6.18 24.66
CA SER A 100 15.73 -6.02 24.75
C SER A 100 16.44 -6.09 23.39
N ILE A 101 15.85 -5.48 22.39
CA ILE A 101 16.37 -5.43 21.01
C ILE A 101 16.43 -3.98 20.54
N LYS A 102 17.16 -3.74 19.46
CA LYS A 102 17.18 -2.45 18.79
C LYS A 102 16.44 -2.59 17.46
N VAL A 103 15.37 -1.82 17.30
CA VAL A 103 14.55 -1.86 16.09
C VAL A 103 15.17 -0.97 15.01
N LYS A 104 15.48 -1.55 13.85
CA LYS A 104 15.95 -0.80 12.69
C LYS A 104 14.79 -0.18 11.92
N SER A 105 13.76 -0.97 11.70
CA SER A 105 12.53 -0.54 11.04
C SER A 105 11.42 -1.54 11.36
N TYR A 106 10.18 -1.13 11.13
CA TYR A 106 9.06 -2.06 11.22
C TYR A 106 7.99 -1.66 10.20
N ASN A 107 7.16 -2.64 9.83
CA ASN A 107 5.98 -2.39 9.03
C ASN A 107 4.78 -2.91 9.82
N LEU A 108 3.77 -2.07 9.99
CA LEU A 108 2.54 -2.47 10.65
C LEU A 108 1.42 -2.55 9.63
N ILE A 109 0.81 -3.71 9.53
CA ILE A 109 -0.35 -3.92 8.68
C ILE A 109 -1.44 -4.48 9.57
N VAL A 110 -2.56 -3.75 9.66
CA VAL A 110 -3.69 -4.17 10.48
C VAL A 110 -4.74 -4.81 9.58
N HIS A 111 -5.06 -6.05 9.85
CA HIS A 111 -6.16 -6.75 9.18
C HIS A 111 -7.43 -6.51 9.99
N CYS A 112 -8.39 -5.82 9.40
CA CYS A 112 -9.55 -5.32 10.12
C CYS A 112 -10.85 -5.50 9.32
N VAL A 113 -11.94 -5.08 9.91
CA VAL A 113 -13.21 -4.90 9.20
C VAL A 113 -13.48 -3.40 9.21
N CYS A 114 -13.57 -2.79 8.02
CA CYS A 114 -13.74 -1.33 7.93
C CYS A 114 -15.14 -0.90 8.39
N ASN A 115 -15.31 0.41 8.61
CA ASN A 115 -16.57 0.98 9.08
C ASN A 115 -17.77 0.59 8.22
N GLU A 116 -17.61 0.63 6.92
CA GLU A 116 -18.70 0.28 6.00
C GLU A 116 -19.12 -1.18 6.16
N CYS A 117 -18.14 -2.07 6.27
CA CYS A 117 -18.41 -3.50 6.47
C CYS A 117 -18.98 -3.79 7.84
N LEU A 118 -18.50 -3.09 8.88
CA LEU A 118 -19.07 -3.19 10.22
C LEU A 118 -20.55 -2.78 10.23
N ASN A 119 -20.88 -1.69 9.59
CA ASN A 119 -22.24 -1.20 9.49
C ASN A 119 -23.15 -2.19 8.76
N LYS A 120 -22.66 -2.81 7.71
CA LYS A 120 -23.38 -3.86 6.99
C LYS A 120 -23.65 -5.07 7.89
N ASN A 121 -22.65 -5.48 8.66
CA ASN A 121 -22.76 -6.62 9.57
C ASN A 121 -23.76 -6.35 10.70
N GLU A 122 -23.74 -5.14 11.25
CA GLU A 122 -24.71 -4.72 12.27
C GLU A 122 -26.12 -4.71 11.72
N ARG A 123 -26.33 -4.21 10.51
CA ARG A 123 -27.62 -4.25 9.83
C ARG A 123 -28.12 -5.67 9.65
N LYS A 124 -27.23 -6.58 9.28
CA LYS A 124 -27.57 -8.00 9.16
C LYS A 124 -27.99 -8.59 10.51
N LYS A 125 -27.28 -8.26 11.58
CA LYS A 125 -27.61 -8.71 12.94
C LYS A 125 -29.00 -8.23 13.37
N ILE A 126 -29.33 -6.97 13.07
CA ILE A 126 -30.64 -6.39 13.38
C ILE A 126 -31.74 -7.11 12.61
N ILE A 127 -31.49 -7.46 11.35
CA ILE A 127 -32.44 -8.16 10.49
C ILE A 127 -32.74 -9.58 11.02
N TRP A 128 -31.74 -10.24 11.58
CA TRP A 128 -31.83 -11.61 12.03
C TRP A 128 -32.42 -11.73 13.46
N ASN A 129 -32.56 -10.64 14.18
CA ASN A 129 -33.20 -10.57 15.49
C ASN A 129 -34.66 -10.17 15.35
#